data_e3b1fd02abe28217fab5c1193d3f1a03
#
_entry.id   e3b1fd02abe28217fab5c1193d3f1a03
#
_cell.length_a   1.000
_cell.length_b   1.000
_cell.length_c   1.000
_cell.angle_alpha   90.00
_cell.angle_beta   90.00
_cell.angle_gamma   90.00
#
_symmetry.space_group_name_H-M   'P 1'
#
loop_
_entity.id
_entity.type
_entity.pdbx_description
1 polymer ?
#
loop_
_entity_poly.entity_id
_entity_poly.type
_entity_poly.pdbx_seq_one_letter_code
_entity_poly.pdbx_strand_id
1 'polypeptide(L)'
;MKFWQRINKNTFRGMAAALVVAAAVMGGTDAALAAGEPVTEEQTKIISASLLQTGGTVFPIGNDNAAYARYFTGQSFLFPMANDTVSVSNVTFAPSCINNWHTHSGSCQVLVGVSGRGYYQIWGQDPVEMKAGESVTIPEGTKHWHDAAGNSWFQHLSIMSKGAGTTWLEPVDQNVYRQLK
;
A
#
# COMPACT_ATOMS: atom_id res chain seq x y z
N MET A 1 -23.52 -18.45 -41.46
CA MET A 1 -23.32 -19.85 -41.00
C MET A 1 -22.88 -19.83 -39.55
N LYS A 2 -23.72 -20.45 -38.69
CA LYS A 2 -23.59 -20.49 -37.23
C LYS A 2 -22.55 -21.56 -36.82
N PHE A 3 -21.63 -21.22 -35.89
CA PHE A 3 -21.00 -22.22 -35.05
C PHE A 3 -20.80 -21.64 -33.65
N TRP A 4 -21.80 -21.86 -32.82
CA TRP A 4 -21.66 -21.79 -31.37
C TRP A 4 -21.52 -23.23 -30.88
N GLN A 5 -20.36 -23.61 -30.35
CA GLN A 5 -20.23 -24.84 -29.60
C GLN A 5 -20.32 -24.55 -28.11
N ARG A 6 -21.23 -25.28 -27.48
CA ARG A 6 -21.50 -25.35 -26.06
C ARG A 6 -20.26 -25.80 -25.30
N ILE A 7 -19.85 -25.01 -24.30
CA ILE A 7 -18.92 -25.50 -23.28
C ILE A 7 -19.73 -26.11 -22.16
N ASN A 8 -19.46 -27.38 -21.92
CA ASN A 8 -20.10 -28.27 -20.95
C ASN A 8 -19.71 -27.86 -19.53
N LYS A 9 -20.74 -27.61 -18.69
CA LYS A 9 -20.58 -27.46 -17.24
C LYS A 9 -20.54 -28.87 -16.64
N ASN A 10 -19.40 -29.32 -16.19
CA ASN A 10 -19.32 -30.24 -15.04
C ASN A 10 -17.86 -30.60 -14.71
N THR A 11 -17.60 -30.70 -13.40
CA THR A 11 -16.45 -31.32 -12.74
C THR A 11 -15.16 -30.47 -12.63
N PHE A 12 -15.08 -29.73 -11.52
CA PHE A 12 -13.87 -29.73 -10.71
C PHE A 12 -14.22 -29.77 -9.23
N ARG A 13 -14.27 -30.98 -8.71
CA ARG A 13 -14.20 -31.27 -7.28
C ARG A 13 -12.75 -31.63 -6.98
N GLY A 14 -12.14 -30.92 -6.04
CA GLY A 14 -11.11 -31.44 -5.14
C GLY A 14 -9.70 -31.42 -5.68
N MET A 15 -8.87 -30.56 -5.10
CA MET A 15 -7.68 -30.94 -4.33
C MET A 15 -6.92 -29.68 -3.97
N ALA A 16 -7.00 -29.31 -2.71
CA ALA A 16 -6.05 -28.37 -2.12
C ALA A 16 -4.68 -29.07 -2.09
N ALA A 17 -3.77 -28.65 -2.95
CA ALA A 17 -2.37 -29.00 -2.87
C ALA A 17 -1.63 -27.80 -2.30
N ALA A 18 -1.25 -27.87 -1.02
CA ALA A 18 -0.31 -26.96 -0.42
C ALA A 18 1.05 -27.15 -1.10
N LEU A 19 1.45 -26.21 -1.94
CA LEU A 19 2.79 -26.16 -2.50
C LEU A 19 3.67 -25.33 -1.57
N VAL A 20 4.38 -26.01 -0.68
CA VAL A 20 5.50 -25.43 0.04
C VAL A 20 6.64 -25.27 -0.96
N VAL A 21 6.88 -24.08 -1.47
CA VAL A 21 8.08 -23.77 -2.23
C VAL A 21 9.11 -23.22 -1.25
N ALA A 22 10.08 -24.04 -0.92
CA ALA A 22 11.31 -23.60 -0.28
C ALA A 22 12.10 -22.74 -1.26
N ALA A 23 12.15 -21.44 -1.05
CA ALA A 23 12.98 -20.53 -1.82
C ALA A 23 14.38 -20.52 -1.25
N ALA A 24 15.34 -20.98 -2.02
CA ALA A 24 16.76 -20.84 -1.77
C ALA A 24 17.17 -19.37 -1.91
N VAL A 25 17.89 -18.88 -0.88
CA VAL A 25 18.47 -17.54 -0.83
C VAL A 25 19.59 -17.42 -1.84
N MET A 26 19.42 -16.54 -2.83
CA MET A 26 20.53 -15.87 -3.51
C MET A 26 20.17 -14.41 -3.68
N GLY A 27 21.02 -13.54 -3.17
CA GLY A 27 20.84 -12.11 -3.03
C GLY A 27 20.40 -11.40 -4.31
N GLY A 28 19.25 -10.83 -4.21
CA GLY A 28 18.63 -9.95 -5.16
C GLY A 28 17.47 -9.29 -4.41
N THR A 29 17.65 -8.04 -4.10
CA THR A 29 16.87 -7.21 -3.22
C THR A 29 15.38 -7.24 -3.48
N ASP A 30 14.65 -7.67 -2.51
CA ASP A 30 13.41 -7.14 -1.93
C ASP A 30 12.39 -6.44 -2.83
N ALA A 31 11.78 -7.21 -3.67
CA ALA A 31 10.42 -6.93 -4.10
C ALA A 31 9.59 -8.22 -4.12
N ALA A 32 10.02 -9.28 -3.48
CA ALA A 32 9.12 -10.33 -3.06
C ALA A 32 8.31 -9.75 -1.90
N LEU A 33 7.25 -9.02 -2.22
CA LEU A 33 6.21 -8.63 -1.32
C LEU A 33 5.80 -9.89 -0.56
N ALA A 34 6.22 -9.98 0.68
CA ALA A 34 5.67 -10.97 1.57
C ALA A 34 4.16 -10.69 1.57
N ALA A 35 3.43 -11.52 0.84
CA ALA A 35 1.98 -11.44 0.81
C ALA A 35 1.53 -11.69 2.26
N GLY A 36 1.07 -10.63 2.93
CA GLY A 36 0.37 -10.75 4.19
C GLY A 36 -0.92 -11.55 3.98
N GLU A 37 -1.59 -11.88 5.06
CA GLU A 37 -2.86 -12.59 4.98
C GLU A 37 -3.87 -11.81 4.13
N PRO A 38 -4.65 -12.47 3.29
CA PRO A 38 -5.70 -11.84 2.52
C PRO A 38 -6.69 -11.12 3.43
N VAL A 39 -7.12 -9.93 3.03
CA VAL A 39 -8.18 -9.20 3.72
C VAL A 39 -9.47 -10.02 3.61
N THR A 40 -10.15 -10.25 4.72
CA THR A 40 -11.41 -10.97 4.73
C THR A 40 -12.51 -10.18 4.00
N GLU A 41 -13.57 -10.85 3.54
CA GLU A 41 -14.72 -10.16 2.94
C GLU A 41 -15.32 -9.12 3.87
N GLU A 42 -15.40 -9.43 5.17
CA GLU A 42 -15.95 -8.50 6.16
C GLU A 42 -15.06 -7.26 6.33
N GLN A 43 -13.76 -7.44 6.44
CA GLN A 43 -12.81 -6.32 6.46
C GLN A 43 -12.92 -5.49 5.19
N THR A 44 -12.99 -6.13 4.03
CA THR A 44 -13.17 -5.45 2.74
C THR A 44 -14.43 -4.59 2.73
N LYS A 45 -15.55 -5.11 3.23
CA LYS A 45 -16.82 -4.34 3.32
C LYS A 45 -16.70 -3.13 4.23
N ILE A 46 -16.12 -3.31 5.42
CA ILE A 46 -15.95 -2.22 6.40
C ILE A 46 -15.06 -1.11 5.82
N ILE A 47 -13.92 -1.47 5.27
CA ILE A 47 -12.95 -0.52 4.71
C ILE A 47 -13.57 0.19 3.49
N SER A 48 -14.19 -0.56 2.58
CA SER A 48 -14.84 0.01 1.39
C SER A 48 -15.98 0.96 1.76
N ALA A 49 -16.79 0.61 2.76
CA ALA A 49 -17.87 1.49 3.25
C ALA A 49 -17.31 2.81 3.81
N SER A 50 -16.18 2.75 4.50
CA SER A 50 -15.52 3.95 5.04
C SER A 50 -14.89 4.79 3.93
N LEU A 51 -14.25 4.16 2.94
CA LEU A 51 -13.69 4.85 1.77
C LEU A 51 -14.78 5.48 0.89
N LEU A 52 -15.97 4.86 0.78
CA LEU A 52 -17.11 5.42 0.05
C LEU A 52 -17.54 6.79 0.58
N GLN A 53 -17.40 7.06 1.88
CA GLN A 53 -17.72 8.35 2.49
C GLN A 53 -16.76 9.47 2.04
N THR A 54 -15.61 9.12 1.51
CA THR A 54 -14.54 10.06 1.13
C THR A 54 -14.20 9.99 -0.37
N GLY A 55 -15.12 9.49 -1.20
CA GLY A 55 -14.97 9.43 -2.66
C GLY A 55 -14.87 8.01 -3.23
N GLY A 56 -14.92 6.99 -2.39
CA GLY A 56 -14.83 5.60 -2.81
C GLY A 56 -13.40 5.15 -3.14
N THR A 57 -13.28 3.97 -3.69
CA THR A 57 -11.99 3.45 -4.19
C THR A 57 -12.20 2.71 -5.50
N VAL A 58 -11.26 2.88 -6.43
CA VAL A 58 -11.23 2.18 -7.72
C VAL A 58 -10.22 1.03 -7.71
N PHE A 59 -9.37 0.95 -6.66
CA PHE A 59 -8.33 -0.07 -6.56
C PHE A 59 -8.60 -1.02 -5.39
N PRO A 60 -8.20 -2.30 -5.50
CA PRO A 60 -8.30 -3.25 -4.39
C PRO A 60 -7.54 -2.76 -3.16
N ILE A 61 -8.05 -3.11 -1.98
CA ILE A 61 -7.42 -2.78 -0.69
C ILE A 61 -6.07 -3.49 -0.57
N GLY A 62 -6.00 -4.73 -1.00
CA GLY A 62 -4.80 -5.55 -0.93
C GLY A 62 -4.76 -6.46 0.30
N ASN A 63 -3.60 -7.05 0.54
CA ASN A 63 -3.33 -7.92 1.68
C ASN A 63 -2.80 -7.11 2.87
N ASP A 64 -2.89 -7.67 4.07
CA ASP A 64 -2.26 -7.08 5.24
C ASP A 64 -0.76 -6.86 5.00
N ASN A 65 -0.27 -5.69 5.37
CA ASN A 65 1.12 -5.28 5.13
C ASN A 65 2.06 -5.82 6.22
N ALA A 66 1.90 -7.11 6.57
CA ALA A 66 2.58 -7.76 7.68
C ALA A 66 4.11 -7.69 7.61
N ALA A 67 4.68 -7.78 6.41
CA ALA A 67 6.13 -7.73 6.21
C ALA A 67 6.77 -6.42 6.69
N TYR A 68 6.03 -5.34 6.60
CA TYR A 68 6.48 -4.00 6.99
C TYR A 68 5.84 -3.50 8.28
N ALA A 69 5.00 -4.30 8.96
CA ALA A 69 4.22 -3.88 10.14
C ALA A 69 5.10 -3.25 11.24
N ARG A 70 6.35 -3.69 11.40
CA ARG A 70 7.29 -3.13 12.38
C ARG A 70 7.69 -1.66 12.12
N TYR A 71 7.42 -1.16 10.92
CA TYR A 71 7.72 0.21 10.51
C TYR A 71 6.47 1.10 10.46
N PHE A 72 5.33 0.57 10.89
CA PHE A 72 4.05 1.26 10.89
C PHE A 72 3.45 1.26 12.29
N THR A 73 2.82 2.36 12.65
CA THR A 73 1.90 2.41 13.79
C THR A 73 0.49 2.33 13.21
N GLY A 74 -0.28 1.31 13.60
CA GLY A 74 -1.60 1.05 13.01
C GLY A 74 -1.56 0.05 11.86
N GLN A 75 -2.73 -0.20 11.27
CA GLN A 75 -2.91 -1.21 10.23
C GLN A 75 -2.80 -0.60 8.83
N SER A 76 -2.08 -1.28 7.97
CA SER A 76 -1.97 -0.94 6.54
C SER A 76 -2.12 -2.17 5.67
N PHE A 77 -2.52 -1.95 4.43
CA PHE A 77 -2.70 -2.98 3.42
C PHE A 77 -1.96 -2.58 2.14
N LEU A 78 -1.52 -3.56 1.38
CA LEU A 78 -0.75 -3.35 0.17
C LEU A 78 -1.30 -4.19 -0.98
N PHE A 79 -1.58 -3.54 -2.10
CA PHE A 79 -1.94 -4.19 -3.35
C PHE A 79 -0.93 -3.83 -4.44
N PRO A 80 -0.04 -4.76 -4.83
CA PRO A 80 0.87 -4.56 -5.95
C PRO A 80 0.09 -4.49 -7.25
N MET A 81 0.27 -3.42 -8.03
CA MET A 81 -0.41 -3.20 -9.29
C MET A 81 0.51 -3.45 -10.50
N ALA A 82 1.76 -3.05 -10.38
CA ALA A 82 2.77 -3.26 -11.40
C ALA A 82 4.14 -3.41 -10.76
N ASN A 83 5.00 -4.24 -11.35
CA ASN A 83 6.38 -4.45 -10.93
C ASN A 83 7.23 -4.90 -12.11
N ASP A 84 7.34 -4.02 -13.12
CA ASP A 84 8.24 -4.23 -14.24
C ASP A 84 9.32 -3.14 -14.26
N THR A 85 9.27 -2.17 -15.15
CA THR A 85 10.19 -1.03 -15.15
C THR A 85 9.86 -0.05 -14.02
N VAL A 86 8.58 0.05 -13.68
CA VAL A 86 8.05 0.86 -12.60
C VAL A 86 7.34 -0.07 -11.60
N SER A 87 7.59 0.15 -10.32
CA SER A 87 6.84 -0.45 -9.22
C SER A 87 5.68 0.48 -8.85
N VAL A 88 4.46 -0.04 -8.90
CA VAL A 88 3.25 0.68 -8.51
C VAL A 88 2.49 -0.17 -7.50
N SER A 89 2.20 0.41 -6.36
CA SER A 89 1.39 -0.25 -5.33
C SER A 89 0.29 0.68 -4.83
N ASN A 90 -0.93 0.14 -4.66
CA ASN A 90 -1.96 0.82 -3.90
C ASN A 90 -1.75 0.51 -2.42
N VAL A 91 -1.55 1.53 -1.61
CA VAL A 91 -1.37 1.42 -0.16
C VAL A 91 -2.63 1.96 0.51
N THR A 92 -3.21 1.16 1.39
CA THR A 92 -4.40 1.53 2.17
C THR A 92 -4.02 1.62 3.64
N PHE A 93 -4.18 2.78 4.24
CA PHE A 93 -3.93 3.05 5.65
C PHE A 93 -5.23 3.17 6.42
N ALA A 94 -5.33 2.45 7.54
CA ALA A 94 -6.40 2.66 8.52
C ALA A 94 -6.26 4.03 9.19
N PRO A 95 -7.35 4.59 9.75
CA PRO A 95 -7.27 5.83 10.51
C PRO A 95 -6.16 5.79 11.58
N SER A 96 -5.38 6.85 11.64
CA SER A 96 -4.20 6.97 12.51
C SER A 96 -3.04 6.03 12.19
N CYS A 97 -3.04 5.36 11.04
CA CYS A 97 -1.89 4.59 10.61
C CYS A 97 -0.84 5.52 10.00
N ILE A 98 0.38 5.44 10.50
CA ILE A 98 1.52 6.22 10.04
C ILE A 98 2.75 5.31 9.89
N ASN A 99 3.53 5.51 8.83
CA ASN A 99 4.82 4.85 8.70
C ASN A 99 5.94 5.64 9.40
N ASN A 100 7.05 4.96 9.65
CA ASN A 100 8.27 5.59 10.16
C ASN A 100 8.84 6.58 9.14
N TRP A 101 9.68 7.48 9.62
CA TRP A 101 10.61 8.20 8.75
C TRP A 101 11.38 7.22 7.89
N HIS A 102 11.56 7.54 6.62
CA HIS A 102 12.30 6.70 5.69
C HIS A 102 12.87 7.52 4.53
N THR A 103 13.76 6.89 3.78
CA THR A 103 14.32 7.42 2.53
C THR A 103 14.27 6.35 1.46
N HIS A 104 14.30 6.76 0.20
CA HIS A 104 14.44 5.85 -0.95
C HIS A 104 15.75 6.09 -1.68
N SER A 105 16.34 5.00 -2.20
CA SER A 105 17.53 5.03 -3.06
C SER A 105 17.20 4.43 -4.43
N GLY A 106 17.81 4.97 -5.48
CA GLY A 106 17.60 4.52 -6.86
C GLY A 106 16.29 4.99 -7.50
N SER A 107 15.50 5.83 -6.81
CA SER A 107 14.27 6.43 -7.34
C SER A 107 13.80 7.61 -6.50
N CYS A 108 13.09 8.53 -7.11
CA CYS A 108 12.10 9.34 -6.38
C CYS A 108 10.90 8.46 -6.03
N GLN A 109 10.08 8.89 -5.07
CA GLN A 109 8.75 8.33 -4.84
C GLN A 109 7.69 9.32 -5.26
N VAL A 110 6.75 8.88 -6.10
CA VAL A 110 5.55 9.65 -6.40
C VAL A 110 4.39 9.06 -5.59
N LEU A 111 3.75 9.89 -4.78
CA LEU A 111 2.51 9.55 -4.09
C LEU A 111 1.35 10.20 -4.84
N VAL A 112 0.27 9.44 -5.07
CA VAL A 112 -0.97 9.93 -5.70
C VAL A 112 -2.13 9.55 -4.81
N GLY A 113 -2.83 10.52 -4.23
CA GLY A 113 -4.02 10.29 -3.42
C GLY A 113 -5.14 9.66 -4.25
N VAL A 114 -5.70 8.57 -3.76
CA VAL A 114 -6.78 7.81 -4.43
C VAL A 114 -8.11 7.99 -3.73
N SER A 115 -8.13 7.88 -2.41
CA SER A 115 -9.34 8.00 -1.60
C SER A 115 -9.01 8.36 -0.16
N GLY A 116 -9.93 9.02 0.49
CA GLY A 116 -9.75 9.45 1.88
C GLY A 116 -8.80 10.62 2.02
N ARG A 117 -8.19 10.71 3.20
CA ARG A 117 -7.36 11.85 3.61
C ARG A 117 -6.18 11.36 4.45
N GLY A 118 -4.99 11.86 4.15
CA GLY A 118 -3.76 11.60 4.87
C GLY A 118 -2.83 12.81 4.84
N TYR A 119 -1.61 12.61 5.31
CA TYR A 119 -0.57 13.63 5.29
C TYR A 119 0.73 13.00 4.81
N TYR A 120 1.64 13.85 4.36
CA TYR A 120 3.05 13.53 4.23
C TYR A 120 3.89 14.66 4.80
N GLN A 121 5.11 14.37 5.19
CA GLN A 121 6.05 15.39 5.64
C GLN A 121 7.45 15.08 5.11
N ILE A 122 8.10 16.09 4.56
CA ILE A 122 9.52 16.09 4.27
C ILE A 122 10.25 16.63 5.50
N TRP A 123 11.35 16.02 5.89
CA TRP A 123 12.14 16.44 7.03
C TRP A 123 12.50 17.93 6.98
N GLY A 124 12.24 18.64 8.06
CA GLY A 124 12.48 20.09 8.17
C GLY A 124 11.41 20.97 7.55
N GLN A 125 10.30 20.38 7.05
CA GLN A 125 9.14 21.11 6.53
C GLN A 125 7.91 20.80 7.38
N ASP A 126 6.85 21.59 7.24
CA ASP A 126 5.57 21.29 7.87
C ASP A 126 4.88 20.11 7.17
N PRO A 127 4.06 19.32 7.90
CA PRO A 127 3.21 18.30 7.29
C PRO A 127 2.22 18.92 6.30
N VAL A 128 1.99 18.22 5.19
CA VAL A 128 1.06 18.65 4.13
C VAL A 128 -0.06 17.63 4.02
N GLU A 129 -1.30 18.11 4.08
CA GLU A 129 -2.48 17.25 3.82
C GLU A 129 -2.49 16.77 2.37
N MET A 130 -2.92 15.54 2.17
CA MET A 130 -3.08 14.92 0.85
C MET A 130 -4.47 14.28 0.74
N LYS A 131 -5.15 14.55 -0.36
CA LYS A 131 -6.49 14.04 -0.69
C LYS A 131 -6.49 13.33 -2.04
N ALA A 132 -7.61 12.69 -2.35
CA ALA A 132 -7.83 12.09 -3.67
C ALA A 132 -7.62 13.11 -4.80
N GLY A 133 -6.87 12.71 -5.82
CA GLY A 133 -6.52 13.53 -6.98
C GLY A 133 -5.29 14.41 -6.81
N GLU A 134 -4.73 14.52 -5.61
CA GLU A 134 -3.49 15.24 -5.36
C GLU A 134 -2.28 14.32 -5.51
N SER A 135 -1.12 14.90 -5.82
CA SER A 135 0.12 14.15 -5.96
C SER A 135 1.32 14.94 -5.48
N VAL A 136 2.33 14.21 -5.02
CA VAL A 136 3.62 14.77 -4.64
C VAL A 136 4.74 13.89 -5.16
N THR A 137 5.84 14.49 -5.59
CA THR A 137 7.09 13.79 -5.89
C THR A 137 8.09 14.07 -4.78
N ILE A 138 8.51 13.01 -4.11
CA ILE A 138 9.54 13.06 -3.07
C ILE A 138 10.87 12.66 -3.72
N PRO A 139 11.86 13.54 -3.78
CA PRO A 139 13.14 13.25 -4.43
C PRO A 139 13.88 12.09 -3.76
N GLU A 140 14.74 11.40 -4.52
CA GLU A 140 15.63 10.37 -4.00
C GLU A 140 16.42 10.87 -2.79
N GLY A 141 16.60 9.99 -1.79
CA GLY A 141 17.35 10.27 -0.57
C GLY A 141 16.63 11.20 0.43
N THR A 142 15.48 11.76 0.07
CA THR A 142 14.74 12.68 0.94
C THR A 142 14.09 11.93 2.09
N LYS A 143 14.40 12.33 3.33
CA LYS A 143 13.77 11.78 4.54
C LYS A 143 12.34 12.30 4.65
N HIS A 144 11.38 11.38 4.72
CA HIS A 144 9.97 11.70 4.76
C HIS A 144 9.15 10.60 5.45
N TRP A 145 7.88 10.88 5.73
CA TRP A 145 6.85 9.92 6.10
C TRP A 145 5.53 10.27 5.42
N HIS A 146 4.58 9.32 5.41
CA HIS A 146 3.19 9.54 5.01
C HIS A 146 2.25 8.65 5.83
N ASP A 147 0.96 9.02 5.87
CA ASP A 147 -0.02 8.45 6.79
C ASP A 147 -1.46 8.48 6.28
N ALA A 148 -2.38 8.04 7.15
CA ALA A 148 -3.80 8.40 7.11
C ALA A 148 -4.12 9.38 8.23
N ALA A 149 -4.98 10.36 7.98
CA ALA A 149 -5.47 11.24 9.02
C ALA A 149 -6.15 10.47 10.17
N GLY A 150 -6.16 11.04 11.37
CA GLY A 150 -6.65 10.37 12.57
C GLY A 150 -8.10 9.86 12.51
N ASN A 151 -8.91 10.42 11.62
CA ASN A 151 -10.33 10.10 11.46
C ASN A 151 -10.72 9.66 10.04
N SER A 152 -9.74 9.31 9.19
CA SER A 152 -9.99 8.92 7.81
C SER A 152 -9.15 7.72 7.41
N TRP A 153 -9.71 6.80 6.68
CA TRP A 153 -8.92 5.90 5.84
C TRP A 153 -8.23 6.73 4.76
N PHE A 154 -7.10 6.25 4.27
CA PHE A 154 -6.40 6.87 3.16
C PHE A 154 -5.86 5.81 2.21
N GLN A 155 -6.17 5.96 0.94
CA GLN A 155 -5.52 5.21 -0.14
C GLN A 155 -4.68 6.14 -1.00
N HIS A 156 -3.49 5.68 -1.33
CA HIS A 156 -2.62 6.35 -2.28
C HIS A 156 -1.82 5.34 -3.10
N LEU A 157 -1.45 5.73 -4.30
CA LEU A 157 -0.44 4.99 -5.07
C LEU A 157 0.93 5.41 -4.59
N SER A 158 1.79 4.41 -4.40
CA SER A 158 3.24 4.58 -4.27
C SER A 158 3.88 4.12 -5.57
N ILE A 159 4.59 5.02 -6.25
CA ILE A 159 5.18 4.78 -7.57
C ILE A 159 6.68 5.07 -7.49
N MET A 160 7.47 4.07 -7.83
CA MET A 160 8.94 4.15 -7.84
C MET A 160 9.53 3.36 -9.01
N SER A 161 10.80 3.59 -9.32
CA SER A 161 11.52 2.71 -10.25
C SER A 161 11.65 1.31 -9.65
N LYS A 162 11.60 0.28 -10.51
CA LYS A 162 11.87 -1.09 -10.07
C LYS A 162 13.25 -1.20 -9.45
N GLY A 163 13.34 -1.92 -8.34
CA GLY A 163 14.61 -2.11 -7.62
C GLY A 163 15.02 -0.95 -6.71
N ALA A 164 14.18 0.08 -6.58
CA ALA A 164 14.40 1.13 -5.58
C ALA A 164 14.45 0.54 -4.17
N GLY A 165 15.42 0.97 -3.37
CA GLY A 165 15.57 0.57 -1.97
C GLY A 165 14.80 1.50 -1.04
N THR A 166 14.43 0.97 0.14
CA THR A 166 13.88 1.78 1.25
C THR A 166 14.74 1.60 2.49
N THR A 167 15.20 2.69 3.05
CA THR A 167 15.87 2.71 4.36
C THR A 167 14.89 3.26 5.40
N TRP A 168 14.46 2.39 6.31
CA TRP A 168 13.59 2.75 7.41
C TRP A 168 14.39 3.37 8.55
N LEU A 169 13.86 4.44 9.12
CA LEU A 169 14.45 5.23 10.18
C LEU A 169 13.57 5.18 11.44
N GLU A 170 13.70 6.17 12.30
CA GLU A 170 12.97 6.28 13.56
C GLU A 170 11.45 6.48 13.36
N PRO A 171 10.62 6.08 14.33
CA PRO A 171 9.20 6.42 14.35
C PRO A 171 8.96 7.92 14.35
N VAL A 172 7.83 8.34 13.79
CA VAL A 172 7.36 9.73 13.88
C VAL A 172 6.90 10.01 15.31
N ASP A 173 7.21 11.21 15.81
CA ASP A 173 6.74 11.64 17.13
C ASP A 173 5.21 11.72 17.16
N GLN A 174 4.61 10.85 17.97
CA GLN A 174 3.16 10.73 18.10
C GLN A 174 2.50 12.00 18.67
N ASN A 175 3.25 12.84 19.41
CA ASN A 175 2.70 14.10 19.91
C ASN A 175 2.57 15.12 18.79
N VAL A 176 3.47 15.12 17.82
CA VAL A 176 3.39 15.95 16.61
C VAL A 176 2.27 15.43 15.71
N TYR A 177 2.25 14.14 15.44
CA TYR A 177 1.27 13.52 14.57
C TYR A 177 -0.18 13.72 15.04
N ARG A 178 -0.46 13.56 16.34
CA ARG A 178 -1.82 13.73 16.91
C ARG A 178 -2.38 15.15 16.80
N GLN A 179 -1.55 16.12 16.46
CA GLN A 179 -1.99 17.51 16.24
C GLN A 179 -2.52 17.71 14.81
N LEU A 180 -2.27 16.76 13.91
CA LEU A 180 -2.82 16.76 12.56
C LEU A 180 -4.28 16.31 12.63
N LYS A 181 -5.19 17.14 12.15
CA LYS A 181 -6.65 16.94 12.26
C LYS A 181 -7.24 16.34 11.00
#